data_b6ed646f0d7859068ac36afc5815b471
#
_entry.id   b6ed646f0d7859068ac36afc5815b471
#
_cell.length_a   1.000
_cell.length_b   1.000
_cell.length_c   1.000
_cell.angle_alpha   90.00
_cell.angle_beta   90.00
_cell.angle_gamma   90.00
#
_symmetry.space_group_name_H-M   'P 1'
#
loop_
_entity.id
_entity.type
_entity.pdbx_description
1 polymer ?
#
loop_
_entity_poly.entity_id
_entity_poly.type
_entity_poly.pdbx_seq_one_letter_code
_entity_poly.pdbx_strand_id
1 'polypeptide(L)'
;MAALAAPTAATLWAWTPSGDDVQARVEAIARARGTTVLRPDEVPSQLADAVIAIEDERFYQHHGIDSLGLGRAILYDVTNACLCQGGSTITQQLVKAVYLGGSDRGYNKLEAMVLALKVERLLTKRQILALYLSEITTGFGRYGVAAAACAYFHSPLERLTLGQYALLAGVTQAPSVYDPTVNPDLAQQRRAQVLAQMVSERYISSAQADAANAEPVLSEGAGC
;
A
#
# COMPACT_ATOMS: atom_id res chain seq x y z
N MET A 1 -21.27 25.12 -27.41
CA MET A 1 -20.37 24.50 -26.41
C MET A 1 -21.23 24.06 -25.24
N ALA A 2 -21.49 22.78 -25.07
CA ALA A 2 -22.19 22.24 -23.88
C ALA A 2 -21.21 22.24 -22.71
N ALA A 3 -21.47 23.04 -21.69
CA ALA A 3 -20.74 22.96 -20.42
C ALA A 3 -21.06 21.60 -19.80
N LEU A 4 -20.10 20.70 -19.77
CA LEU A 4 -20.19 19.46 -19.00
C LEU A 4 -20.24 19.85 -17.52
N ALA A 5 -21.45 19.85 -16.94
CA ALA A 5 -21.62 20.08 -15.52
C ALA A 5 -20.87 18.97 -14.76
N ALA A 6 -20.00 19.36 -13.81
CA ALA A 6 -19.35 18.39 -12.94
C ALA A 6 -20.43 17.60 -12.17
N PRO A 7 -20.31 16.26 -12.06
CA PRO A 7 -21.29 15.45 -11.36
C PRO A 7 -21.37 15.88 -9.89
N THR A 8 -22.56 15.94 -9.33
CA THR A 8 -22.73 16.23 -7.91
C THR A 8 -22.23 15.04 -7.07
N ALA A 9 -21.93 15.28 -5.79
CA ALA A 9 -21.53 14.19 -4.86
C ALA A 9 -22.58 13.05 -4.81
N ALA A 10 -23.86 13.39 -4.92
CA ALA A 10 -24.95 12.41 -4.92
C ALA A 10 -24.96 11.53 -6.19
N THR A 11 -24.71 12.11 -7.36
CA THR A 11 -24.60 11.36 -8.61
C THR A 11 -23.36 10.48 -8.62
N LEU A 12 -22.22 10.97 -8.16
CA LEU A 12 -21.00 10.18 -7.96
C LEU A 12 -21.24 8.98 -7.04
N TRP A 13 -21.91 9.22 -5.92
CA TRP A 13 -22.25 8.16 -4.98
C TRP A 13 -23.17 7.09 -5.61
N ALA A 14 -24.18 7.50 -6.36
CA ALA A 14 -25.14 6.58 -6.96
C ALA A 14 -24.53 5.74 -8.10
N TRP A 15 -23.61 6.29 -8.88
CA TRP A 15 -22.99 5.63 -10.03
C TRP A 15 -21.79 4.76 -9.69
N THR A 16 -21.11 5.04 -8.58
CA THR A 16 -19.98 4.25 -8.12
C THR A 16 -20.47 2.90 -7.59
N PRO A 17 -19.80 1.77 -7.87
CA PRO A 17 -20.13 0.45 -7.31
C PRO A 17 -20.32 0.48 -5.80
N SER A 18 -21.08 -0.47 -5.25
CA SER A 18 -21.35 -0.56 -3.80
C SER A 18 -20.10 -0.85 -2.97
N GLY A 19 -19.13 -1.60 -3.54
CA GLY A 19 -17.91 -2.02 -2.85
C GLY A 19 -18.09 -3.29 -2.01
N ASP A 20 -19.30 -3.85 -1.94
CA ASP A 20 -19.62 -5.05 -1.16
C ASP A 20 -18.97 -6.34 -1.72
N ASP A 21 -18.59 -6.33 -2.99
CA ASP A 21 -17.93 -7.43 -3.68
C ASP A 21 -16.38 -7.31 -3.68
N VAL A 22 -15.79 -6.33 -2.97
CA VAL A 22 -14.33 -6.09 -3.00
C VAL A 22 -13.52 -7.32 -2.61
N GLN A 23 -13.92 -8.02 -1.56
CA GLN A 23 -13.24 -9.24 -1.13
C GLN A 23 -13.33 -10.34 -2.20
N ALA A 24 -14.52 -10.59 -2.75
CA ALA A 24 -14.72 -11.60 -3.79
C ALA A 24 -13.92 -11.28 -5.05
N ARG A 25 -13.76 -10.00 -5.40
CA ARG A 25 -12.90 -9.56 -6.51
C ARG A 25 -11.43 -9.83 -6.23
N VAL A 26 -10.91 -9.48 -5.05
CA VAL A 26 -9.52 -9.79 -4.67
C VAL A 26 -9.27 -11.30 -4.72
N GLU A 27 -10.18 -12.11 -4.19
CA GLU A 27 -10.09 -13.57 -4.26
C GLU A 27 -10.11 -14.11 -5.69
N ALA A 28 -10.93 -13.52 -6.57
CA ALA A 28 -10.98 -13.90 -7.98
C ALA A 28 -9.69 -13.55 -8.71
N ILE A 29 -9.15 -12.36 -8.46
CA ILE A 29 -7.88 -11.89 -9.03
C ILE A 29 -6.73 -12.76 -8.52
N ALA A 30 -6.67 -13.03 -7.23
CA ALA A 30 -5.64 -13.89 -6.62
C ALA A 30 -5.67 -15.30 -7.24
N ARG A 31 -6.85 -15.91 -7.37
CA ARG A 31 -7.00 -17.21 -8.06
C ARG A 31 -6.49 -17.18 -9.49
N ALA A 32 -6.82 -16.13 -10.25
CA ALA A 32 -6.37 -15.99 -11.63
C ALA A 32 -4.86 -15.84 -11.76
N ARG A 33 -4.20 -15.29 -10.74
CA ARG A 33 -2.74 -15.08 -10.65
C ARG A 33 -1.99 -16.23 -9.96
N GLY A 34 -2.70 -17.21 -9.40
CA GLY A 34 -2.10 -18.28 -8.61
C GLY A 34 -1.52 -17.81 -7.28
N THR A 35 -2.05 -16.71 -6.71
CA THR A 35 -1.65 -16.17 -5.42
C THR A 35 -2.70 -16.44 -4.34
N THR A 36 -2.33 -16.24 -3.08
CA THR A 36 -3.22 -16.41 -1.93
C THR A 36 -3.62 -15.08 -1.34
N VAL A 37 -4.86 -14.99 -0.83
CA VAL A 37 -5.34 -13.83 -0.08
C VAL A 37 -5.04 -14.02 1.40
N LEU A 38 -4.37 -13.06 1.99
CA LEU A 38 -4.06 -13.05 3.42
C LEU A 38 -5.32 -12.82 4.25
N ARG A 39 -5.47 -13.58 5.32
CA ARG A 39 -6.43 -13.25 6.36
C ARG A 39 -5.88 -12.13 7.27
N PRO A 40 -6.75 -11.37 7.96
CA PRO A 40 -6.30 -10.29 8.85
C PRO A 40 -5.37 -10.72 9.98
N ASP A 41 -5.45 -11.98 10.42
CA ASP A 41 -4.60 -12.59 11.44
C ASP A 41 -3.26 -13.13 10.90
N GLU A 42 -3.11 -13.25 9.59
CA GLU A 42 -1.88 -13.65 8.91
C GLU A 42 -0.96 -12.48 8.58
N VAL A 43 -1.42 -11.24 8.75
CA VAL A 43 -0.60 -10.05 8.51
C VAL A 43 0.33 -9.80 9.70
N PRO A 44 1.67 -9.93 9.53
CA PRO A 44 2.61 -9.63 10.60
C PRO A 44 2.51 -8.17 11.06
N SER A 45 2.52 -7.93 12.37
CA SER A 45 2.35 -6.57 12.91
C SER A 45 3.42 -5.60 12.42
N GLN A 46 4.68 -6.04 12.36
CA GLN A 46 5.78 -5.21 11.87
C GLN A 46 5.64 -4.83 10.40
N LEU A 47 5.07 -5.72 9.56
CA LEU A 47 4.75 -5.39 8.17
C LEU A 47 3.60 -4.38 8.09
N ALA A 48 2.55 -4.59 8.89
CA ALA A 48 1.44 -3.64 8.98
C ALA A 48 1.93 -2.25 9.37
N ASP A 49 2.74 -2.16 10.43
CA ASP A 49 3.32 -0.90 10.90
C ASP A 49 4.21 -0.23 9.84
N ALA A 50 5.05 -0.99 9.14
CA ALA A 50 5.91 -0.48 8.07
C ALA A 50 5.10 0.11 6.89
N VAL A 51 4.07 -0.62 6.45
CA VAL A 51 3.21 -0.17 5.34
C VAL A 51 2.39 1.04 5.76
N ILE A 52 1.80 1.04 6.95
CA ILE A 52 1.02 2.16 7.47
C ILE A 52 1.91 3.40 7.63
N ALA A 53 3.11 3.25 8.19
CA ALA A 53 4.03 4.36 8.37
C ALA A 53 4.38 5.06 7.05
N ILE A 54 4.57 4.32 5.97
CA ILE A 54 5.07 4.90 4.70
C ILE A 54 3.96 5.27 3.72
N GLU A 55 2.83 4.56 3.74
CA GLU A 55 1.74 4.76 2.77
C GLU A 55 0.58 5.58 3.33
N ASP A 56 0.27 5.44 4.63
CA ASP A 56 -0.95 6.01 5.20
C ASP A 56 -0.83 6.11 6.73
N GLU A 57 0.03 7.01 7.24
CA GLU A 57 0.38 7.13 8.66
C GLU A 57 -0.82 7.25 9.61
N ARG A 58 -1.96 7.75 9.09
CA ARG A 58 -3.20 7.93 9.83
C ARG A 58 -4.29 6.93 9.47
N PHE A 59 -3.91 5.77 8.91
CA PHE A 59 -4.82 4.74 8.42
C PHE A 59 -5.94 4.40 9.41
N TYR A 60 -5.64 4.25 10.68
CA TYR A 60 -6.64 3.93 11.70
C TYR A 60 -7.48 5.12 12.17
N GLN A 61 -7.19 6.36 11.73
CA GLN A 61 -7.84 7.58 12.20
C GLN A 61 -8.88 8.14 11.23
N HIS A 62 -8.80 7.79 9.94
CA HIS A 62 -9.73 8.24 8.93
C HIS A 62 -10.66 7.13 8.42
N HIS A 63 -11.64 7.47 7.60
CA HIS A 63 -12.62 6.56 7.02
C HIS A 63 -12.60 6.60 5.49
N GLY A 64 -11.53 6.08 4.87
CA GLY A 64 -11.36 5.98 3.41
C GLY A 64 -10.65 7.17 2.78
N ILE A 65 -10.77 8.37 3.33
CA ILE A 65 -10.08 9.58 2.89
C ILE A 65 -9.39 10.22 4.09
N ASP A 66 -8.11 10.51 3.96
CA ASP A 66 -7.38 11.32 4.91
C ASP A 66 -7.35 12.79 4.47
N SER A 67 -8.35 13.57 4.90
CA SER A 67 -8.44 14.99 4.55
C SER A 67 -7.29 15.84 5.12
N LEU A 68 -6.76 15.48 6.28
CA LEU A 68 -5.63 16.20 6.89
C LEU A 68 -4.31 15.83 6.18
N GLY A 69 -4.10 14.54 5.88
CA GLY A 69 -2.95 14.08 5.10
C GLY A 69 -2.94 14.69 3.69
N LEU A 70 -4.10 14.72 3.02
CA LEU A 70 -4.25 15.38 1.73
C LEU A 70 -3.92 16.88 1.82
N GLY A 71 -4.41 17.57 2.85
CA GLY A 71 -4.10 18.99 3.07
C GLY A 71 -2.60 19.24 3.28
N ARG A 72 -1.91 18.38 4.06
CA ARG A 72 -0.46 18.45 4.24
C ARG A 72 0.30 18.19 2.95
N ALA A 73 -0.09 17.16 2.18
CA ALA A 73 0.52 16.84 0.90
C ALA A 73 0.42 18.01 -0.08
N ILE A 74 -0.76 18.62 -0.22
CA ILE A 74 -0.97 19.80 -1.07
C ILE A 74 -0.08 20.97 -0.60
N LEU A 75 -0.05 21.26 0.70
CA LEU A 75 0.77 22.34 1.23
C LEU A 75 2.25 22.09 0.96
N TYR A 76 2.73 20.87 1.18
CA TYR A 76 4.10 20.49 0.89
C TYR A 76 4.44 20.64 -0.59
N ASP A 77 3.61 20.15 -1.47
CA ASP A 77 3.81 20.20 -2.92
C ASP A 77 3.85 21.65 -3.43
N VAL A 78 2.95 22.52 -2.92
CA VAL A 78 2.94 23.94 -3.25
C VAL A 78 4.18 24.65 -2.73
N THR A 79 4.60 24.38 -1.49
CA THR A 79 5.76 25.05 -0.89
C THR A 79 7.09 24.61 -1.50
N ASN A 80 7.16 23.38 -2.00
CA ASN A 80 8.38 22.82 -2.60
C ASN A 80 8.34 22.78 -4.15
N ALA A 81 7.29 23.32 -4.76
CA ALA A 81 7.05 23.34 -6.21
C ALA A 81 7.22 21.93 -6.86
N CYS A 82 6.73 20.90 -6.19
CA CYS A 82 6.79 19.51 -6.65
C CYS A 82 5.42 18.83 -6.55
N LEU A 83 5.29 17.65 -7.13
CA LEU A 83 4.19 16.71 -6.92
C LEU A 83 4.77 15.45 -6.27
N CYS A 84 5.39 15.63 -5.10
CA CYS A 84 6.27 14.66 -4.47
C CYS A 84 5.55 13.82 -3.43
N GLN A 85 4.49 14.36 -2.80
CA GLN A 85 3.76 13.65 -1.76
C GLN A 85 2.50 12.98 -2.29
N GLY A 86 2.37 11.67 -2.00
CA GLY A 86 1.15 10.91 -2.25
C GLY A 86 0.11 11.22 -1.18
N GLY A 87 -1.09 11.66 -1.59
CA GLY A 87 -2.22 11.86 -0.69
C GLY A 87 -3.29 10.76 -0.79
N SER A 88 -2.94 9.58 -1.32
CA SER A 88 -3.88 8.47 -1.47
C SER A 88 -3.77 7.52 -0.28
N THR A 89 -4.91 7.15 0.31
CA THR A 89 -4.97 6.18 1.41
C THR A 89 -4.78 4.74 0.92
N ILE A 90 -4.44 3.82 1.83
CA ILE A 90 -4.40 2.37 1.56
C ILE A 90 -5.72 1.88 0.96
N THR A 91 -6.86 2.35 1.48
CA THR A 91 -8.17 1.96 0.96
C THR A 91 -8.39 2.45 -0.47
N GLN A 92 -7.97 3.68 -0.79
CA GLN A 92 -8.04 4.20 -2.17
C GLN A 92 -7.13 3.41 -3.12
N GLN A 93 -5.94 3.01 -2.68
CA GLN A 93 -5.04 2.18 -3.47
C GLN A 93 -5.65 0.80 -3.75
N LEU A 94 -6.25 0.15 -2.74
CA LEU A 94 -6.96 -1.12 -2.89
C LEU A 94 -8.08 -1.02 -3.94
N VAL A 95 -9.02 -0.08 -3.76
CA VAL A 95 -10.17 0.03 -4.68
C VAL A 95 -9.74 0.42 -6.09
N LYS A 96 -8.69 1.22 -6.22
CA LYS A 96 -8.09 1.56 -7.51
C LYS A 96 -7.56 0.31 -8.23
N ALA A 97 -6.85 -0.56 -7.54
CA ALA A 97 -6.34 -1.80 -8.12
C ALA A 97 -7.46 -2.75 -8.55
N VAL A 98 -8.50 -2.88 -7.73
CA VAL A 98 -9.55 -3.89 -7.88
C VAL A 98 -10.66 -3.46 -8.86
N TYR A 99 -11.02 -2.17 -8.90
CA TYR A 99 -12.14 -1.67 -9.72
C TYR A 99 -11.72 -0.82 -10.91
N LEU A 100 -10.57 -0.11 -10.81
CA LEU A 100 -10.23 0.96 -11.76
C LEU A 100 -8.97 0.65 -12.58
N GLY A 101 -8.52 -0.61 -12.59
CA GLY A 101 -7.35 -1.04 -13.34
C GLY A 101 -6.05 -0.29 -13.00
N GLY A 102 -5.93 0.22 -11.77
CA GLY A 102 -4.75 0.96 -11.29
C GLY A 102 -4.67 2.42 -11.74
N SER A 103 -5.67 2.95 -12.45
CA SER A 103 -5.64 4.31 -13.02
C SER A 103 -5.98 5.39 -11.98
N ASP A 104 -5.14 6.43 -11.92
CA ASP A 104 -5.34 7.65 -11.10
C ASP A 104 -5.83 8.86 -11.90
N ARG A 105 -6.15 8.68 -13.19
CA ARG A 105 -6.42 9.80 -14.08
C ARG A 105 -7.87 10.29 -13.99
N GLY A 106 -8.03 11.62 -13.92
CA GLY A 106 -9.33 12.28 -14.08
C GLY A 106 -10.38 11.78 -13.11
N TYR A 107 -11.48 11.27 -13.65
CA TYR A 107 -12.65 10.80 -12.91
C TYR A 107 -12.35 9.61 -11.97
N ASN A 108 -11.40 8.75 -12.32
CA ASN A 108 -11.06 7.58 -11.53
C ASN A 108 -10.58 7.92 -10.11
N LYS A 109 -9.92 9.08 -9.93
CA LYS A 109 -9.51 9.52 -8.59
C LYS A 109 -10.71 9.84 -7.70
N LEU A 110 -11.72 10.50 -8.25
CA LEU A 110 -12.96 10.80 -7.51
C LEU A 110 -13.75 9.52 -7.22
N GLU A 111 -13.82 8.61 -8.18
CA GLU A 111 -14.46 7.32 -8.01
C GLU A 111 -13.76 6.47 -6.94
N ALA A 112 -12.42 6.44 -6.92
CA ALA A 112 -11.64 5.77 -5.87
C ALA A 112 -11.92 6.36 -4.48
N MET A 113 -12.09 7.67 -4.36
CA MET A 113 -12.46 8.31 -3.08
C MET A 113 -13.84 7.85 -2.60
N VAL A 114 -14.83 7.81 -3.50
CA VAL A 114 -16.19 7.35 -3.16
C VAL A 114 -16.21 5.86 -2.82
N LEU A 115 -15.52 5.03 -3.60
CA LEU A 115 -15.38 3.60 -3.34
C LEU A 115 -14.71 3.34 -1.99
N ALA A 116 -13.64 4.08 -1.66
CA ALA A 116 -12.95 3.96 -0.38
C ALA A 116 -13.88 4.26 0.80
N LEU A 117 -14.71 5.32 0.70
CA LEU A 117 -15.72 5.63 1.71
C LEU A 117 -16.77 4.51 1.87
N LYS A 118 -17.16 3.84 0.77
CA LYS A 118 -18.11 2.73 0.80
C LYS A 118 -17.49 1.48 1.42
N VAL A 119 -16.31 1.11 0.99
CA VAL A 119 -15.59 -0.08 1.47
C VAL A 119 -15.30 0.01 2.98
N GLU A 120 -14.91 1.20 3.47
CA GLU A 120 -14.66 1.39 4.91
C GLU A 120 -15.90 1.35 5.81
N ARG A 121 -17.10 1.36 5.23
CA ARG A 121 -18.35 1.09 5.96
C ARG A 121 -18.67 -0.40 6.06
N LEU A 122 -18.05 -1.22 5.23
CA LEU A 122 -18.32 -2.65 5.08
C LEU A 122 -17.23 -3.51 5.72
N LEU A 123 -15.98 -3.06 5.66
CA LEU A 123 -14.82 -3.81 6.12
C LEU A 123 -14.08 -3.08 7.25
N THR A 124 -13.52 -3.85 8.15
CA THR A 124 -12.59 -3.33 9.17
C THR A 124 -11.24 -2.94 8.54
N LYS A 125 -10.53 -2.04 9.17
CA LYS A 125 -9.18 -1.63 8.76
C LYS A 125 -8.23 -2.83 8.56
N ARG A 126 -8.28 -3.82 9.44
CA ARG A 126 -7.46 -5.03 9.34
C ARG A 126 -7.80 -5.87 8.10
N GLN A 127 -9.08 -5.97 7.74
CA GLN A 127 -9.51 -6.64 6.51
C GLN A 127 -9.03 -5.88 5.28
N ILE A 128 -9.19 -4.56 5.24
CA ILE A 128 -8.72 -3.70 4.16
C ILE A 128 -7.21 -3.85 3.95
N LEU A 129 -6.43 -3.80 5.04
CA LEU A 129 -4.98 -3.95 4.97
C LEU A 129 -4.57 -5.33 4.44
N ALA A 130 -5.21 -6.40 4.90
CA ALA A 130 -4.94 -7.75 4.43
C ALA A 130 -5.24 -7.90 2.92
N LEU A 131 -6.37 -7.38 2.44
CA LEU A 131 -6.73 -7.37 1.03
C LEU A 131 -5.73 -6.54 0.19
N TYR A 132 -5.35 -5.36 0.69
CA TYR A 132 -4.34 -4.51 0.04
C TYR A 132 -3.00 -5.23 -0.12
N LEU A 133 -2.49 -5.82 0.95
CA LEU A 133 -1.22 -6.56 0.94
C LEU A 133 -1.25 -7.82 0.06
N SER A 134 -2.44 -8.37 -0.18
CA SER A 134 -2.63 -9.51 -1.09
C SER A 134 -2.63 -9.10 -2.55
N GLU A 135 -3.03 -7.87 -2.86
CA GLU A 135 -3.28 -7.40 -4.23
C GLU A 135 -2.17 -6.50 -4.78
N ILE A 136 -1.40 -5.86 -3.88
CA ILE A 136 -0.40 -4.88 -4.28
C ILE A 136 0.68 -5.49 -5.19
N THR A 137 1.07 -4.74 -6.23
CA THR A 137 2.18 -5.16 -7.09
C THR A 137 3.51 -4.97 -6.37
N THR A 138 4.36 -5.99 -6.47
CA THR A 138 5.69 -6.04 -5.85
C THR A 138 6.82 -6.21 -6.86
N GLY A 139 6.55 -5.92 -8.13
CA GLY A 139 7.54 -5.94 -9.22
C GLY A 139 7.47 -7.19 -10.10
N PHE A 140 7.89 -7.04 -11.37
CA PHE A 140 8.02 -8.11 -12.38
C PHE A 140 6.83 -9.07 -12.48
N GLY A 141 5.61 -8.53 -12.43
CA GLY A 141 4.38 -9.34 -12.50
C GLY A 141 4.05 -10.10 -11.22
N ARG A 142 4.76 -9.84 -10.12
CA ARG A 142 4.44 -10.40 -8.81
C ARG A 142 3.40 -9.55 -8.10
N TYR A 143 2.46 -10.22 -7.47
CA TYR A 143 1.38 -9.60 -6.72
C TYR A 143 1.29 -10.20 -5.33
N GLY A 144 1.04 -9.33 -4.35
CA GLY A 144 0.96 -9.69 -2.93
C GLY A 144 2.32 -9.83 -2.24
N VAL A 145 2.34 -9.44 -0.98
CA VAL A 145 3.57 -9.42 -0.16
C VAL A 145 4.10 -10.83 0.15
N ALA A 146 3.22 -11.85 0.19
CA ALA A 146 3.64 -13.23 0.44
C ALA A 146 4.47 -13.77 -0.74
N ALA A 147 4.06 -13.50 -1.98
CA ALA A 147 4.82 -13.88 -3.17
C ALA A 147 6.16 -13.11 -3.25
N ALA A 148 6.18 -11.85 -2.82
CA ALA A 148 7.39 -11.05 -2.76
C ALA A 148 8.37 -11.55 -1.68
N ALA A 149 7.87 -11.96 -0.52
CA ALA A 149 8.67 -12.56 0.55
C ALA A 149 9.43 -13.80 0.05
N CYS A 150 8.73 -14.69 -0.62
CA CYS A 150 9.35 -15.85 -1.26
C CYS A 150 10.37 -15.48 -2.34
N ALA A 151 10.04 -14.53 -3.19
CA ALA A 151 10.87 -14.18 -4.34
C ALA A 151 12.16 -13.43 -3.95
N TYR A 152 12.09 -12.57 -2.93
CA TYR A 152 13.23 -11.74 -2.52
C TYR A 152 14.07 -12.38 -1.40
N PHE A 153 13.41 -13.11 -0.50
CA PHE A 153 14.07 -13.59 0.72
C PHE A 153 14.08 -15.10 0.85
N HIS A 154 13.48 -15.83 -0.10
CA HIS A 154 13.34 -17.31 -0.02
C HIS A 154 12.80 -17.75 1.34
N SER A 155 11.86 -17.00 1.89
CA SER A 155 11.31 -17.20 3.23
C SER A 155 9.81 -16.88 3.27
N PRO A 156 9.01 -17.65 4.01
CA PRO A 156 7.61 -17.33 4.19
C PRO A 156 7.44 -16.03 4.98
N LEU A 157 6.32 -15.33 4.73
CA LEU A 157 6.06 -13.97 5.21
C LEU A 157 6.20 -13.81 6.72
N GLU A 158 5.76 -14.78 7.49
CA GLU A 158 5.78 -14.77 8.96
C GLU A 158 7.17 -14.93 9.60
N ARG A 159 8.19 -15.25 8.81
CA ARG A 159 9.57 -15.44 9.27
C ARG A 159 10.52 -14.30 8.90
N LEU A 160 9.99 -13.28 8.28
CA LEU A 160 10.82 -12.14 7.85
C LEU A 160 11.28 -11.29 9.04
N THR A 161 12.41 -10.63 8.86
CA THR A 161 12.96 -9.66 9.80
C THR A 161 12.32 -8.28 9.63
N LEU A 162 12.55 -7.38 10.58
CA LEU A 162 12.11 -5.98 10.49
C LEU A 162 12.67 -5.29 9.23
N GLY A 163 13.95 -5.52 8.89
CA GLY A 163 14.57 -4.96 7.70
C GLY A 163 13.91 -5.46 6.41
N GLN A 164 13.52 -6.73 6.37
CA GLN A 164 12.82 -7.33 5.24
C GLN A 164 11.38 -6.81 5.12
N TYR A 165 10.65 -6.65 6.23
CA TYR A 165 9.32 -6.02 6.21
C TYR A 165 9.37 -4.57 5.74
N ALA A 166 10.33 -3.79 6.22
CA ALA A 166 10.51 -2.41 5.78
C ALA A 166 10.85 -2.34 4.28
N LEU A 167 11.65 -3.28 3.77
CA LEU A 167 11.95 -3.37 2.35
C LEU A 167 10.70 -3.71 1.53
N LEU A 168 9.91 -4.71 1.94
CA LEU A 168 8.65 -5.05 1.28
C LEU A 168 7.71 -3.84 1.22
N ALA A 169 7.53 -3.13 2.33
CA ALA A 169 6.73 -1.92 2.38
C ALA A 169 7.27 -0.84 1.43
N GLY A 170 8.59 -0.70 1.34
CA GLY A 170 9.24 0.29 0.48
C GLY A 170 9.09 0.01 -1.02
N VAL A 171 9.15 -1.26 -1.42
CA VAL A 171 9.05 -1.67 -2.84
C VAL A 171 7.70 -1.33 -3.44
N THR A 172 6.63 -1.29 -2.64
CA THR A 172 5.25 -1.07 -3.14
C THR A 172 5.06 0.25 -3.88
N GLN A 173 5.82 1.29 -3.55
CA GLN A 173 5.69 2.62 -4.18
C GLN A 173 6.10 2.62 -5.66
N ALA A 174 7.22 1.97 -5.98
CA ALA A 174 7.75 1.90 -7.34
C ALA A 174 8.48 0.56 -7.53
N PRO A 175 7.75 -0.53 -7.73
CA PRO A 175 8.30 -1.89 -7.69
C PRO A 175 9.43 -2.15 -8.70
N SER A 176 9.38 -1.52 -9.88
CA SER A 176 10.45 -1.64 -10.89
C SER A 176 11.71 -0.84 -10.53
N VAL A 177 11.58 0.19 -9.69
CA VAL A 177 12.72 1.04 -9.26
C VAL A 177 13.40 0.45 -8.04
N TYR A 178 12.60 -0.04 -7.08
CA TYR A 178 13.08 -0.52 -5.78
C TYR A 178 13.19 -2.04 -5.69
N ASP A 179 13.13 -2.76 -6.82
CA ASP A 179 13.35 -4.21 -6.82
C ASP A 179 14.78 -4.53 -6.34
N PRO A 180 14.92 -5.25 -5.22
CA PRO A 180 16.23 -5.51 -4.62
C PRO A 180 17.11 -6.43 -5.47
N THR A 181 16.53 -7.20 -6.39
CA THR A 181 17.29 -8.09 -7.31
C THR A 181 17.90 -7.33 -8.48
N VAL A 182 17.41 -6.12 -8.76
CA VAL A 182 17.86 -5.29 -9.88
C VAL A 182 18.62 -4.05 -9.40
N ASN A 183 18.07 -3.38 -8.37
CA ASN A 183 18.58 -2.11 -7.86
C ASN A 183 18.80 -2.18 -6.33
N PRO A 184 19.73 -3.01 -5.81
CA PRO A 184 19.90 -3.22 -4.37
C PRO A 184 20.19 -1.94 -3.59
N ASP A 185 20.97 -1.00 -4.17
CA ASP A 185 21.29 0.26 -3.51
C ASP A 185 20.06 1.16 -3.36
N LEU A 186 19.20 1.26 -4.38
CA LEU A 186 17.95 2.02 -4.30
C LEU A 186 16.96 1.34 -3.35
N ALA A 187 16.91 0.02 -3.34
CA ALA A 187 16.11 -0.77 -2.41
C ALA A 187 16.55 -0.53 -0.95
N GLN A 188 17.86 -0.49 -0.68
CA GLN A 188 18.39 -0.16 0.64
C GLN A 188 18.07 1.26 1.07
N GLN A 189 18.23 2.24 0.19
CA GLN A 189 17.85 3.63 0.47
C GLN A 189 16.35 3.74 0.78
N ARG A 190 15.50 3.03 0.04
CA ARG A 190 14.06 3.02 0.26
C ARG A 190 13.71 2.36 1.60
N ARG A 191 14.35 1.23 1.95
CA ARG A 191 14.22 0.59 3.26
C ARG A 191 14.58 1.56 4.39
N ALA A 192 15.68 2.29 4.27
CA ALA A 192 16.08 3.30 5.26
C ALA A 192 15.01 4.39 5.45
N GLN A 193 14.37 4.84 4.36
CA GLN A 193 13.26 5.81 4.44
C GLN A 193 12.06 5.24 5.21
N VAL A 194 11.67 3.97 4.93
CA VAL A 194 10.58 3.31 5.65
C VAL A 194 10.91 3.19 7.14
N LEU A 195 12.11 2.73 7.49
CA LEU A 195 12.55 2.61 8.88
C LEU A 195 12.58 3.97 9.59
N ALA A 196 13.04 5.02 8.92
CA ALA A 196 13.02 6.38 9.47
C ALA A 196 11.58 6.86 9.74
N GLN A 197 10.65 6.56 8.85
CA GLN A 197 9.23 6.88 9.06
C GLN A 197 8.64 6.07 10.22
N MET A 198 8.97 4.78 10.34
CA MET A 198 8.55 3.96 11.49
C MET A 198 9.07 4.52 12.83
N VAL A 199 10.28 5.10 12.86
CA VAL A 199 10.80 5.80 14.06
C VAL A 199 10.02 7.07 14.33
N SER A 200 9.74 7.88 13.30
CA SER A 200 8.94 9.11 13.42
C SER A 200 7.55 8.84 14.00
N GLU A 201 6.91 7.77 13.54
CA GLU A 201 5.58 7.31 14.02
C GLU A 201 5.66 6.49 15.33
N ARG A 202 6.85 6.31 15.90
CA ARG A 202 7.08 5.60 17.17
C ARG A 202 6.71 4.12 17.16
N TYR A 203 6.70 3.49 16.00
CA TYR A 203 6.55 2.04 15.88
C TYR A 203 7.80 1.29 16.35
N ILE A 204 8.99 1.88 16.12
CA ILE A 204 10.27 1.33 16.50
C ILE A 204 11.19 2.41 17.07
N SER A 205 12.24 2.01 17.78
CA SER A 205 13.31 2.90 18.21
C SER A 205 14.37 3.10 17.10
N SER A 206 15.16 4.17 17.21
CA SER A 206 16.29 4.42 16.30
C SER A 206 17.29 3.24 16.29
N ALA A 207 17.57 2.65 17.46
CA ALA A 207 18.48 1.49 17.54
C ALA A 207 17.94 0.26 16.78
N GLN A 208 16.62 0.03 16.80
CA GLN A 208 16.00 -1.04 15.99
C GLN A 208 16.06 -0.72 14.49
N ALA A 209 15.86 0.54 14.11
CA ALA A 209 15.97 0.98 12.73
C ALA A 209 17.41 0.80 12.20
N ASP A 210 18.42 1.20 12.97
CA ASP A 210 19.83 1.07 12.60
C ASP A 210 20.21 -0.41 12.44
N ALA A 211 19.82 -1.27 13.38
CA ALA A 211 20.05 -2.71 13.30
C ALA A 211 19.39 -3.34 12.07
N ALA A 212 18.11 -3.00 11.81
CA ALA A 212 17.37 -3.50 10.66
C ALA A 212 17.94 -2.99 9.32
N ASN A 213 18.45 -1.75 9.29
CA ASN A 213 19.05 -1.19 8.08
C ASN A 213 20.45 -1.76 7.77
N ALA A 214 21.13 -2.30 8.76
CA ALA A 214 22.42 -2.99 8.59
C ALA A 214 22.28 -4.42 8.03
N GLU A 215 21.07 -4.99 8.00
CA GLU A 215 20.83 -6.31 7.42
C GLU A 215 21.10 -6.31 5.91
N PRO A 216 21.53 -7.45 5.33
CA PRO A 216 21.60 -7.61 3.87
C PRO A 216 20.26 -7.28 3.20
N VAL A 217 20.31 -6.69 2.00
CA VAL A 217 19.10 -6.37 1.22
C VAL A 217 18.41 -7.64 0.72
N LEU A 218 19.20 -8.62 0.31
CA LEU A 218 18.76 -9.96 -0.05
C LEU A 218 19.36 -10.96 0.92
N SER A 219 18.64 -12.00 1.25
CA SER A 219 19.13 -13.10 2.08
C SER A 219 18.88 -14.44 1.39
N GLU A 220 19.80 -15.36 1.55
CA GLU A 220 19.59 -16.75 1.17
C GLU A 220 18.74 -17.41 2.28
N GLY A 221 17.44 -17.52 2.03
CA GLY A 221 16.52 -18.22 2.94
C GLY A 221 16.49 -19.73 2.70
N ALA A 222 15.78 -20.43 3.57
CA ALA A 222 15.65 -21.91 3.50
C ALA A 222 14.66 -22.40 2.42
N GLY A 223 14.06 -21.50 1.67
CA GLY A 223 13.01 -21.78 0.67
C GLY A 223 11.58 -21.56 1.20
N CYS A 224 10.64 -21.42 0.28
CA CYS A 224 9.21 -21.33 0.58
C CYS A 224 8.52 -22.68 0.40
#